data_3f9c9eaea703fe02b2ae5fe3e61c4eb9
#
_entry.id   3f9c9eaea703fe02b2ae5fe3e61c4eb9
#
_cell.length_a   1.000
_cell.length_b   1.000
_cell.length_c   1.000
_cell.angle_alpha   90.00
_cell.angle_beta   90.00
_cell.angle_gamma   90.00
#
_symmetry.space_group_name_H-M   'P 1'
#
loop_
_entity.id
_entity.type
_entity.pdbx_description
1 polymer ?
#
loop_
_entity_poly.entity_id
_entity_poly.type
_entity_poly.pdbx_seq_one_letter_code
_entity_poly.pdbx_strand_id
1 'polypeptide(L)'
;MLTILFLGDIVGEPGRNAVISRLPELKAKYGVDFIIVNGENAAGGRGITGKITIDLLRSGVSVITTGDHIWDQKEISAFIETEPRLLRPINYPEGAPGHGSIVLETTQGKVGVINVQCRTFMLPILENPFRVMQAAVEKMRTETSVIVVDVHGETTSEKIALGRFLAGKVSAVLGTHTHVQTADEQIFPGGTAFLCDAGMCGPVNSIIGRAVEPIVQRFISNLPAQFPVATGEVRLRGALVEIDETTGRALRISRIDEAAASSGESQSEGTLENEYKNEQENG
;
A
#
# COMPACT_ATOMS: atom_id res chain seq x y z
N MET A 1 9.87 7.48 -20.41
CA MET A 1 9.09 7.88 -19.21
C MET A 1 8.52 6.61 -18.60
N LEU A 2 8.77 6.39 -17.34
CA LEU A 2 8.31 5.23 -16.58
C LEU A 2 7.18 5.66 -15.64
N THR A 3 6.04 4.98 -15.69
CA THR A 3 4.88 5.25 -14.83
C THR A 3 4.75 4.17 -13.77
N ILE A 4 4.87 4.56 -12.51
CA ILE A 4 4.76 3.66 -11.36
C ILE A 4 3.44 3.90 -10.63
N LEU A 5 2.66 2.84 -10.44
CA LEU A 5 1.52 2.82 -9.54
C LEU A 5 1.95 2.24 -8.19
N PHE A 6 1.82 3.04 -7.15
CA PHE A 6 1.99 2.61 -5.76
C PHE A 6 0.63 2.57 -5.08
N LEU A 7 0.20 1.43 -4.60
CA LEU A 7 -1.02 1.28 -3.80
C LEU A 7 -0.65 1.11 -2.33
N GLY A 8 -1.36 1.84 -1.46
CA GLY A 8 -1.16 1.78 -0.01
C GLY A 8 -1.65 0.46 0.60
N ASP A 9 -1.76 0.46 1.93
CA ASP A 9 -1.99 -0.75 2.73
C ASP A 9 -3.24 -1.53 2.31
N ILE A 10 -3.06 -2.76 1.81
CA ILE A 10 -4.18 -3.65 1.45
C ILE A 10 -4.79 -4.22 2.73
N VAL A 11 -6.06 -3.91 2.99
CA VAL A 11 -6.75 -4.35 4.21
C VAL A 11 -7.72 -5.50 3.93
N GLY A 12 -7.34 -6.68 4.37
CA GLY A 12 -8.16 -7.88 4.37
C GLY A 12 -8.58 -8.38 2.99
N GLU A 13 -9.57 -9.23 2.97
CA GLU A 13 -10.12 -9.81 1.74
C GLU A 13 -10.77 -8.77 0.81
N PRO A 14 -11.56 -7.80 1.31
CA PRO A 14 -12.14 -6.78 0.45
C PRO A 14 -11.08 -5.97 -0.32
N GLY A 15 -10.00 -5.54 0.37
CA GLY A 15 -8.90 -4.81 -0.26
C GLY A 15 -8.16 -5.64 -1.30
N ARG A 16 -7.84 -6.93 -0.99
CA ARG A 16 -7.19 -7.84 -1.95
C ARG A 16 -8.01 -8.03 -3.21
N ASN A 17 -9.29 -8.35 -3.05
CA ASN A 17 -10.17 -8.62 -4.18
C ASN A 17 -10.31 -7.38 -5.07
N ALA A 18 -10.44 -6.20 -4.46
CA ALA A 18 -10.48 -4.94 -5.18
C ALA A 18 -9.19 -4.68 -5.97
N VAL A 19 -8.01 -4.84 -5.35
CA VAL A 19 -6.73 -4.68 -6.04
C VAL A 19 -6.63 -5.64 -7.21
N ILE A 20 -6.82 -6.95 -6.99
CA ILE A 20 -6.67 -7.97 -8.04
C ILE A 20 -7.62 -7.71 -9.22
N SER A 21 -8.89 -7.37 -8.94
CA SER A 21 -9.89 -7.17 -10.00
C SER A 21 -9.67 -5.88 -10.80
N ARG A 22 -9.17 -4.81 -10.15
CA ARG A 22 -9.04 -3.49 -10.77
C ARG A 22 -7.70 -3.24 -11.45
N LEU A 23 -6.65 -4.00 -11.10
CA LEU A 23 -5.30 -3.77 -11.66
C LEU A 23 -5.26 -3.70 -13.19
N PRO A 24 -5.93 -4.60 -13.97
CA PRO A 24 -5.89 -4.52 -15.43
C PRO A 24 -6.44 -3.19 -15.97
N GLU A 25 -7.54 -2.72 -15.40
CA GLU A 25 -8.16 -1.45 -15.80
C GLU A 25 -7.29 -0.25 -15.40
N LEU A 26 -6.78 -0.22 -14.16
CA LEU A 26 -5.89 0.86 -13.69
C LEU A 26 -4.61 0.92 -14.52
N LYS A 27 -4.05 -0.24 -14.86
CA LYS A 27 -2.87 -0.33 -15.73
C LYS A 27 -3.14 0.28 -17.11
N ALA A 28 -4.26 -0.03 -17.71
CA ALA A 28 -4.66 0.53 -19.01
C ALA A 28 -4.99 2.03 -18.90
N LYS A 29 -5.75 2.44 -17.88
CA LYS A 29 -6.20 3.83 -17.66
C LYS A 29 -5.03 4.80 -17.51
N TYR A 30 -4.01 4.40 -16.76
CA TYR A 30 -2.90 5.26 -16.39
C TYR A 30 -1.59 4.95 -17.14
N GLY A 31 -1.59 3.97 -18.04
CA GLY A 31 -0.38 3.56 -18.75
C GLY A 31 0.74 3.07 -17.83
N VAL A 32 0.36 2.25 -16.81
CA VAL A 32 1.29 1.84 -15.74
C VAL A 32 2.27 0.79 -16.23
N ASP A 33 3.55 1.02 -16.00
CA ASP A 33 4.64 0.11 -16.33
C ASP A 33 5.04 -0.79 -15.16
N PHE A 34 4.95 -0.29 -13.91
CA PHE A 34 5.41 -0.97 -12.72
C PHE A 34 4.44 -0.75 -11.55
N ILE A 35 4.11 -1.81 -10.81
CA ILE A 35 3.12 -1.78 -9.75
C ILE A 35 3.72 -2.24 -8.43
N ILE A 36 3.65 -1.38 -7.42
CA ILE A 36 4.04 -1.69 -6.04
C ILE A 36 2.80 -1.62 -5.17
N VAL A 37 2.63 -2.56 -4.27
CA VAL A 37 1.54 -2.55 -3.29
C VAL A 37 2.08 -2.83 -1.88
N ASN A 38 1.52 -2.19 -0.86
CA ASN A 38 1.79 -2.60 0.52
C ASN A 38 0.78 -3.67 0.93
N GLY A 39 1.28 -4.88 1.23
CA GLY A 39 0.48 -6.07 1.51
C GLY A 39 0.40 -6.45 2.99
N GLU A 40 0.91 -5.64 3.91
CA GLU A 40 1.08 -6.05 5.31
C GLU A 40 -0.21 -6.40 6.04
N ASN A 41 -1.36 -5.85 5.61
CA ASN A 41 -2.66 -6.09 6.23
C ASN A 41 -3.58 -6.99 5.39
N ALA A 42 -3.04 -7.66 4.38
CA ALA A 42 -3.81 -8.42 3.39
C ALA A 42 -4.45 -9.71 3.95
N ALA A 43 -3.89 -10.33 4.97
CA ALA A 43 -4.41 -11.57 5.58
C ALA A 43 -5.35 -11.27 6.76
N GLY A 44 -6.65 -11.11 6.50
CA GLY A 44 -7.63 -10.83 7.56
C GLY A 44 -7.39 -9.51 8.29
N GLY A 45 -6.62 -8.61 7.67
CA GLY A 45 -6.25 -7.29 8.19
C GLY A 45 -4.97 -7.28 9.03
N ARG A 46 -4.19 -8.37 9.11
CA ARG A 46 -2.85 -8.42 9.75
C ARG A 46 -1.97 -9.46 9.09
N GLY A 47 -0.80 -9.01 8.62
CA GLY A 47 0.15 -9.86 7.92
C GLY A 47 -0.26 -10.22 6.50
N ILE A 48 0.57 -11.03 5.86
CA ILE A 48 0.37 -11.58 4.53
C ILE A 48 0.74 -13.06 4.52
N THR A 49 0.08 -13.88 3.69
CA THR A 49 0.41 -15.31 3.51
C THR A 49 1.10 -15.55 2.18
N GLY A 50 1.79 -16.68 2.05
CA GLY A 50 2.41 -17.09 0.78
C GLY A 50 1.40 -17.18 -0.35
N LYS A 51 0.20 -17.71 -0.08
CA LYS A 51 -0.88 -17.79 -1.08
C LYS A 51 -1.30 -16.39 -1.55
N ILE A 52 -1.54 -15.46 -0.63
CA ILE A 52 -1.94 -14.08 -0.97
C ILE A 52 -0.84 -13.39 -1.78
N THR A 53 0.42 -13.57 -1.40
CA THR A 53 1.57 -13.04 -2.15
C THR A 53 1.55 -13.53 -3.61
N ILE A 54 1.38 -14.83 -3.83
CA ILE A 54 1.33 -15.41 -5.18
C ILE A 54 0.14 -14.87 -5.96
N ASP A 55 -1.04 -14.77 -5.35
CA ASP A 55 -2.25 -14.28 -6.02
C ASP A 55 -2.07 -12.80 -6.47
N LEU A 56 -1.51 -11.94 -5.63
CA LEU A 56 -1.20 -10.56 -5.97
C LEU A 56 -0.15 -10.45 -7.09
N LEU A 57 0.94 -11.21 -7.01
CA LEU A 57 1.98 -11.21 -8.05
C LEU A 57 1.43 -11.71 -9.40
N ARG A 58 0.57 -12.73 -9.40
CA ARG A 58 -0.10 -13.24 -10.62
C ARG A 58 -1.08 -12.25 -11.22
N SER A 59 -1.65 -11.34 -10.44
CA SER A 59 -2.53 -10.28 -10.94
C SER A 59 -1.79 -9.14 -11.63
N GLY A 60 -0.45 -9.16 -11.60
CA GLY A 60 0.40 -8.17 -12.27
C GLY A 60 1.10 -7.19 -11.32
N VAL A 61 1.03 -7.40 -10.01
CA VAL A 61 1.88 -6.67 -9.04
C VAL A 61 3.34 -7.03 -9.28
N SER A 62 4.21 -6.02 -9.34
CA SER A 62 5.64 -6.20 -9.56
C SER A 62 6.39 -6.50 -8.26
N VAL A 63 6.08 -5.73 -7.19
CA VAL A 63 6.70 -5.86 -5.86
C VAL A 63 5.65 -5.64 -4.78
N ILE A 64 5.74 -6.41 -3.71
CA ILE A 64 4.92 -6.25 -2.50
C ILE A 64 5.83 -5.79 -1.37
N THR A 65 5.53 -4.64 -0.79
CA THR A 65 6.14 -4.14 0.45
C THR A 65 5.28 -4.51 1.66
N THR A 66 5.82 -4.39 2.85
CA THR A 66 5.13 -4.69 4.10
C THR A 66 5.53 -3.70 5.20
N GLY A 67 5.28 -4.05 6.46
CA GLY A 67 5.60 -3.21 7.62
C GLY A 67 5.77 -4.02 8.90
N ASP A 68 5.25 -3.51 10.02
CA ASP A 68 5.39 -4.12 11.34
C ASP A 68 4.60 -5.43 11.52
N HIS A 69 3.60 -5.67 10.66
CA HIS A 69 2.79 -6.90 10.70
C HIS A 69 3.33 -8.05 9.83
N ILE A 70 4.52 -7.91 9.22
CA ILE A 70 5.06 -8.94 8.30
C ILE A 70 5.11 -10.34 8.93
N TRP A 71 5.38 -10.45 10.23
CA TRP A 71 5.53 -11.74 10.93
C TRP A 71 4.24 -12.26 11.57
N ASP A 72 3.10 -11.59 11.41
CA ASP A 72 1.85 -12.00 12.06
C ASP A 72 1.27 -13.32 11.51
N GLN A 73 1.64 -13.71 10.30
CA GLN A 73 1.32 -15.02 9.72
C GLN A 73 2.52 -15.97 9.86
N LYS A 74 2.38 -17.04 10.65
CA LYS A 74 3.51 -17.93 11.02
C LYS A 74 4.26 -18.52 9.84
N GLU A 75 3.56 -18.82 8.73
CA GLU A 75 4.15 -19.44 7.54
C GLU A 75 5.05 -18.49 6.75
N ILE A 76 4.89 -17.16 6.94
CA ILE A 76 5.54 -16.18 6.08
C ILE A 76 7.07 -16.19 6.23
N SER A 77 7.59 -16.53 7.41
CA SER A 77 9.04 -16.55 7.67
C SER A 77 9.79 -17.53 6.78
N ALA A 78 9.19 -18.68 6.46
CA ALA A 78 9.77 -19.65 5.53
C ALA A 78 9.51 -19.27 4.06
N PHE A 79 8.32 -18.70 3.77
CA PHE A 79 7.94 -18.36 2.41
C PHE A 79 8.72 -17.18 1.84
N ILE A 80 8.97 -16.13 2.64
CA ILE A 80 9.64 -14.88 2.19
C ILE A 80 11.07 -15.13 1.67
N GLU A 81 11.72 -16.22 2.10
CA GLU A 81 13.02 -16.63 1.58
C GLU A 81 12.95 -17.10 0.11
N THR A 82 11.78 -17.55 -0.33
CA THR A 82 11.57 -18.12 -1.66
C THR A 82 11.00 -17.15 -2.68
N GLU A 83 10.46 -16.00 -2.23
CA GLU A 83 9.87 -15.00 -3.12
C GLU A 83 10.53 -13.61 -2.90
N PRO A 84 11.56 -13.27 -3.69
CA PRO A 84 12.32 -12.03 -3.51
C PRO A 84 11.52 -10.75 -3.78
N ARG A 85 10.34 -10.83 -4.40
CA ARG A 85 9.46 -9.68 -4.65
C ARG A 85 8.53 -9.35 -3.48
N LEU A 86 8.56 -10.14 -2.40
CA LEU A 86 7.95 -9.81 -1.13
C LEU A 86 9.01 -9.21 -0.22
N LEU A 87 8.89 -7.92 0.07
CA LEU A 87 9.87 -7.19 0.88
C LEU A 87 9.37 -6.98 2.31
N ARG A 88 10.24 -7.29 3.28
CA ARG A 88 10.12 -6.79 4.66
C ARG A 88 10.84 -5.45 4.82
N PRO A 89 10.61 -4.70 5.89
CA PRO A 89 11.45 -3.54 6.18
C PRO A 89 12.95 -3.89 6.23
N ILE A 90 13.76 -3.11 5.52
CA ILE A 90 15.20 -3.37 5.34
C ILE A 90 15.98 -3.24 6.65
N ASN A 91 15.46 -2.46 7.58
CA ASN A 91 16.10 -2.18 8.87
C ASN A 91 15.80 -3.22 9.96
N TYR A 92 15.26 -4.41 9.61
CA TYR A 92 15.35 -5.57 10.49
C TYR A 92 16.81 -5.99 10.68
N PRO A 93 17.17 -6.58 11.85
CA PRO A 93 18.53 -7.04 12.11
C PRO A 93 19.03 -8.04 11.05
N GLU A 94 20.34 -8.12 10.91
CA GLU A 94 20.99 -9.15 10.11
C GLU A 94 20.54 -10.56 10.53
N GLY A 95 20.27 -11.43 9.55
CA GLY A 95 19.72 -12.77 9.78
C GLY A 95 18.19 -12.85 9.82
N ALA A 96 17.46 -11.75 9.78
CA ALA A 96 16.01 -11.81 9.56
C ALA A 96 15.69 -12.36 8.16
N PRO A 97 14.70 -13.30 8.03
CA PRO A 97 14.36 -13.91 6.75
C PRO A 97 13.97 -12.91 5.67
N GLY A 98 14.23 -13.25 4.39
CA GLY A 98 13.84 -12.46 3.23
C GLY A 98 14.65 -11.18 3.05
N HIS A 99 14.17 -10.32 2.15
CA HIS A 99 14.89 -9.14 1.69
C HIS A 99 14.10 -7.86 2.00
N GLY A 100 14.82 -6.74 2.16
CA GLY A 100 14.21 -5.41 2.35
C GLY A 100 14.29 -4.53 1.10
N SER A 101 14.93 -5.02 0.04
CA SER A 101 15.07 -4.30 -1.22
C SER A 101 15.26 -5.26 -2.39
N ILE A 102 14.89 -4.80 -3.59
CA ILE A 102 15.07 -5.54 -4.84
C ILE A 102 15.28 -4.58 -6.01
N VAL A 103 16.00 -5.04 -7.04
CA VAL A 103 16.07 -4.39 -8.35
C VAL A 103 15.46 -5.32 -9.38
N LEU A 104 14.47 -4.87 -10.13
CA LEU A 104 13.82 -5.62 -11.20
C LEU A 104 14.02 -4.95 -12.55
N GLU A 105 14.18 -5.75 -13.59
CA GLU A 105 14.22 -5.27 -14.95
C GLU A 105 12.81 -5.05 -15.51
N THR A 106 12.64 -3.97 -16.25
CA THR A 106 11.44 -3.65 -17.02
C THR A 106 11.81 -3.40 -18.48
N THR A 107 10.82 -3.24 -19.33
CA THR A 107 11.05 -2.85 -20.75
C THR A 107 11.67 -1.45 -20.88
N GLN A 108 11.63 -0.63 -19.83
CA GLN A 108 12.11 0.75 -19.81
C GLN A 108 13.36 0.93 -18.92
N GLY A 109 13.96 -0.15 -18.44
CA GLY A 109 15.13 -0.13 -17.58
C GLY A 109 14.89 -0.78 -16.21
N LYS A 110 15.82 -0.57 -15.30
CA LYS A 110 15.77 -1.19 -13.97
C LYS A 110 15.03 -0.30 -12.97
N VAL A 111 14.22 -0.90 -12.13
CA VAL A 111 13.53 -0.26 -11.01
C VAL A 111 13.97 -0.90 -9.70
N GLY A 112 14.51 -0.08 -8.81
CA GLY A 112 14.82 -0.44 -7.43
C GLY A 112 13.64 -0.13 -6.50
N VAL A 113 13.33 -1.05 -5.59
CA VAL A 113 12.33 -0.84 -4.53
C VAL A 113 12.97 -1.13 -3.19
N ILE A 114 12.78 -0.25 -2.21
CA ILE A 114 13.23 -0.41 -0.84
C ILE A 114 12.03 -0.22 0.09
N ASN A 115 11.88 -1.13 1.05
CA ASN A 115 10.91 -1.00 2.13
C ASN A 115 11.65 -0.69 3.43
N VAL A 116 11.20 0.30 4.19
CA VAL A 116 11.82 0.71 5.46
C VAL A 116 10.76 1.06 6.49
N GLN A 117 10.98 0.68 7.74
CA GLN A 117 10.09 1.03 8.86
C GLN A 117 10.68 2.17 9.69
N CYS A 118 9.83 3.15 10.03
CA CYS A 118 10.10 4.18 11.02
C CYS A 118 10.22 3.60 12.45
N ARG A 119 10.56 4.44 13.43
CA ARG A 119 10.77 4.01 14.82
C ARG A 119 9.82 4.67 15.81
N THR A 120 9.42 5.90 15.54
CA THR A 120 8.59 6.68 16.47
C THR A 120 7.18 6.11 16.53
N PHE A 121 6.80 5.61 17.70
CA PHE A 121 5.54 4.91 17.97
C PHE A 121 5.35 3.61 17.18
N MET A 122 6.44 3.03 16.67
CA MET A 122 6.44 1.75 15.95
C MET A 122 7.01 0.63 16.81
N LEU A 123 6.48 -0.58 16.65
CA LEU A 123 6.99 -1.81 17.25
C LEU A 123 7.09 -2.92 16.17
N PRO A 124 8.15 -3.74 16.20
CA PRO A 124 9.33 -3.62 17.06
C PRO A 124 10.17 -2.37 16.71
N ILE A 125 10.97 -1.90 17.66
CA ILE A 125 11.96 -0.84 17.39
C ILE A 125 13.11 -1.46 16.59
N LEU A 126 13.18 -1.13 15.31
CA LEU A 126 14.20 -1.62 14.39
C LEU A 126 15.46 -0.74 14.38
N GLU A 127 16.43 -1.07 13.53
CA GLU A 127 17.61 -0.24 13.33
C GLU A 127 17.26 1.16 12.81
N ASN A 128 18.16 2.12 13.01
CA ASN A 128 17.92 3.51 12.59
C ASN A 128 17.68 3.61 11.08
N PRO A 129 16.48 4.01 10.63
CA PRO A 129 16.14 4.02 9.22
C PRO A 129 17.01 4.95 8.39
N PHE A 130 17.47 6.08 8.93
CA PHE A 130 18.32 7.02 8.21
C PHE A 130 19.69 6.42 7.86
N ARG A 131 20.29 5.70 8.83
CA ARG A 131 21.60 5.06 8.63
C ARG A 131 21.53 3.90 7.66
N VAL A 132 20.50 3.05 7.80
CA VAL A 132 20.29 1.90 6.92
C VAL A 132 19.97 2.37 5.50
N MET A 133 19.09 3.37 5.35
CA MET A 133 18.72 3.90 4.04
C MET A 133 19.86 4.58 3.32
N GLN A 134 20.77 5.27 4.03
CA GLN A 134 21.95 5.83 3.39
C GLN A 134 22.75 4.76 2.66
N ALA A 135 23.14 3.69 3.36
CA ALA A 135 23.92 2.61 2.78
C ALA A 135 23.17 1.84 1.68
N ALA A 136 21.87 1.59 1.87
CA ALA A 136 21.03 0.87 0.91
C ALA A 136 20.88 1.65 -0.40
N VAL A 137 20.62 2.96 -0.33
CA VAL A 137 20.48 3.82 -1.50
C VAL A 137 21.81 3.98 -2.22
N GLU A 138 22.92 4.20 -1.52
CA GLU A 138 24.26 4.28 -2.11
C GLU A 138 24.58 3.00 -2.92
N LYS A 139 24.30 1.83 -2.36
CA LYS A 139 24.47 0.54 -3.04
C LYS A 139 23.54 0.42 -4.25
N MET A 140 22.26 0.67 -4.09
CA MET A 140 21.25 0.48 -5.17
C MET A 140 21.48 1.42 -6.36
N ARG A 141 21.98 2.64 -6.10
CA ARG A 141 22.34 3.60 -7.17
C ARG A 141 23.48 3.14 -8.09
N THR A 142 24.25 2.12 -7.70
CA THR A 142 25.22 1.49 -8.62
C THR A 142 24.55 0.60 -9.67
N GLU A 143 23.29 0.23 -9.46
CA GLU A 143 22.54 -0.70 -10.32
C GLU A 143 21.42 0.00 -11.11
N THR A 144 20.80 1.04 -10.53
CA THR A 144 19.69 1.79 -11.16
C THR A 144 19.61 3.23 -10.67
N SER A 145 19.14 4.12 -11.56
CA SER A 145 18.77 5.50 -11.22
C SER A 145 17.36 5.61 -10.65
N VAL A 146 16.45 4.67 -10.99
CA VAL A 146 15.05 4.69 -10.56
C VAL A 146 14.90 3.89 -9.28
N ILE A 147 14.65 4.59 -8.16
CA ILE A 147 14.51 3.98 -6.83
C ILE A 147 13.22 4.50 -6.17
N VAL A 148 12.35 3.59 -5.77
CA VAL A 148 11.12 3.88 -5.01
C VAL A 148 11.26 3.33 -3.59
N VAL A 149 10.92 4.16 -2.61
CA VAL A 149 10.99 3.80 -1.19
C VAL A 149 9.60 3.81 -0.58
N ASP A 150 9.18 2.67 -0.01
CA ASP A 150 8.04 2.58 0.90
C ASP A 150 8.52 2.86 2.32
N VAL A 151 8.01 3.95 2.93
CA VAL A 151 8.32 4.35 4.31
C VAL A 151 7.14 4.03 5.20
N HIS A 152 7.22 2.88 5.86
CA HIS A 152 6.18 2.39 6.75
C HIS A 152 6.33 3.01 8.14
N GLY A 153 5.40 3.88 8.56
CA GLY A 153 5.54 4.56 9.84
C GLY A 153 4.35 5.38 10.30
N GLU A 154 4.21 5.48 11.63
CA GLU A 154 3.11 6.19 12.29
C GLU A 154 3.23 7.72 12.14
N THR A 155 4.43 8.29 12.42
CA THR A 155 4.56 9.73 12.53
C THR A 155 4.87 10.42 11.21
N THR A 156 4.11 11.47 10.91
CA THR A 156 4.34 12.32 9.74
C THR A 156 5.72 12.97 9.76
N SER A 157 6.19 13.39 10.94
CA SER A 157 7.49 14.06 11.10
C SER A 157 8.67 13.17 10.70
N GLU A 158 8.66 11.88 11.07
CA GLU A 158 9.74 10.96 10.73
C GLU A 158 9.70 10.61 9.23
N LYS A 159 8.50 10.39 8.67
CA LYS A 159 8.31 10.15 7.23
C LYS A 159 8.80 11.34 6.39
N ILE A 160 8.41 12.56 6.75
CA ILE A 160 8.85 13.79 6.07
C ILE A 160 10.36 13.97 6.20
N ALA A 161 10.92 13.75 7.40
CA ALA A 161 12.36 13.88 7.64
C ALA A 161 13.16 12.89 6.78
N LEU A 162 12.70 11.62 6.69
CA LEU A 162 13.35 10.60 5.85
C LEU A 162 13.21 10.95 4.36
N GLY A 163 12.04 11.43 3.93
CA GLY A 163 11.85 11.94 2.57
C GLY A 163 12.80 13.08 2.21
N ARG A 164 12.97 14.05 3.11
CA ARG A 164 13.94 15.17 2.92
C ARG A 164 15.39 14.68 2.92
N PHE A 165 15.73 13.72 3.76
CA PHE A 165 17.08 13.12 3.81
C PHE A 165 17.44 12.39 2.50
N LEU A 166 16.44 11.78 1.85
CA LEU A 166 16.57 11.05 0.59
C LEU A 166 16.36 11.92 -0.66
N ALA A 167 15.96 13.20 -0.49
CA ALA A 167 15.68 14.11 -1.59
C ALA A 167 16.88 14.22 -2.56
N GLY A 168 16.59 14.06 -3.86
CA GLY A 168 17.60 14.04 -4.93
C GLY A 168 18.42 12.76 -5.04
N LYS A 169 18.22 11.78 -4.15
CA LYS A 169 18.93 10.50 -4.15
C LYS A 169 18.08 9.33 -4.64
N VAL A 170 16.74 9.47 -4.56
CA VAL A 170 15.75 8.47 -5.00
C VAL A 170 14.65 9.13 -5.82
N SER A 171 13.91 8.35 -6.59
CA SER A 171 12.82 8.83 -7.45
C SER A 171 11.56 9.17 -6.67
N ALA A 172 11.22 8.34 -5.68
CA ALA A 172 10.02 8.54 -4.86
C ALA A 172 10.22 8.03 -3.43
N VAL A 173 9.58 8.72 -2.48
CA VAL A 173 9.41 8.30 -1.09
C VAL A 173 7.93 8.39 -0.77
N LEU A 174 7.29 7.24 -0.56
CA LEU A 174 5.86 7.09 -0.37
C LEU A 174 5.59 6.44 0.98
N GLY A 175 4.81 7.11 1.81
CA GLY A 175 4.51 6.64 3.16
C GLY A 175 3.33 5.67 3.19
N THR A 176 3.32 4.79 4.19
CA THR A 176 2.26 3.82 4.51
C THR A 176 2.04 3.72 6.02
N HIS A 177 1.17 2.87 6.50
CA HIS A 177 0.84 2.53 7.87
C HIS A 177 -0.43 3.18 8.43
N THR A 178 -0.64 4.50 8.26
CA THR A 178 -1.77 5.16 8.94
C THR A 178 -3.12 4.84 8.31
N HIS A 179 -3.13 4.30 7.10
CA HIS A 179 -4.32 4.01 6.29
C HIS A 179 -5.11 5.26 5.85
N VAL A 180 -4.65 6.46 6.21
CA VAL A 180 -5.28 7.72 5.86
C VAL A 180 -4.46 8.43 4.81
N GLN A 181 -4.99 8.54 3.59
CA GLN A 181 -4.28 9.22 2.51
C GLN A 181 -4.10 10.70 2.82
N THR A 182 -2.86 11.17 2.82
CA THR A 182 -2.53 12.58 3.01
C THR A 182 -2.65 13.36 1.69
N ALA A 183 -2.70 14.69 1.77
CA ALA A 183 -2.87 15.59 0.62
C ALA A 183 -1.64 16.50 0.42
N ASP A 184 -0.46 15.91 0.63
CA ASP A 184 0.82 16.63 0.64
C ASP A 184 1.77 16.17 -0.49
N GLU A 185 1.20 15.55 -1.54
CA GLU A 185 1.97 15.11 -2.70
C GLU A 185 2.75 16.27 -3.32
N GLN A 186 4.04 16.07 -3.47
CA GLN A 186 4.95 17.10 -3.98
C GLN A 186 6.22 16.48 -4.58
N ILE A 187 6.96 17.26 -5.34
CA ILE A 187 8.31 16.91 -5.79
C ILE A 187 9.31 17.78 -5.03
N PHE A 188 10.19 17.12 -4.27
CA PHE A 188 11.26 17.80 -3.55
C PHE A 188 12.35 18.30 -4.51
N PRO A 189 13.13 19.32 -4.11
CA PRO A 189 14.32 19.72 -4.85
C PRO A 189 15.23 18.51 -5.12
N GLY A 190 15.67 18.37 -6.37
CA GLY A 190 16.42 17.20 -6.83
C GLY A 190 15.58 16.14 -7.53
N GLY A 191 14.24 16.28 -7.58
CA GLY A 191 13.36 15.43 -8.38
C GLY A 191 12.89 14.17 -7.66
N THR A 192 12.75 14.19 -6.34
CA THR A 192 12.15 13.09 -5.56
C THR A 192 10.67 13.37 -5.29
N ALA A 193 9.78 12.53 -5.79
CA ALA A 193 8.35 12.56 -5.44
C ALA A 193 8.15 12.15 -3.98
N PHE A 194 7.23 12.81 -3.29
CA PHE A 194 6.92 12.54 -1.89
C PHE A 194 5.42 12.56 -1.65
N LEU A 195 4.95 11.60 -0.86
CA LEU A 195 3.61 11.56 -0.26
C LEU A 195 3.75 10.97 1.15
N CYS A 196 3.25 11.67 2.16
CA CYS A 196 3.43 11.28 3.56
C CYS A 196 2.70 9.96 3.90
N ASP A 197 1.51 9.74 3.35
CA ASP A 197 0.81 8.46 3.45
C ASP A 197 -0.08 8.21 2.22
N ALA A 198 0.09 7.04 1.63
CA ALA A 198 -0.66 6.61 0.46
C ALA A 198 -2.12 6.21 0.78
N GLY A 199 -2.44 6.04 2.06
CA GLY A 199 -3.71 5.53 2.52
C GLY A 199 -3.83 4.01 2.39
N MET A 200 -5.05 3.49 2.36
CA MET A 200 -5.30 2.04 2.26
C MET A 200 -6.12 1.66 1.04
N CYS A 201 -5.96 0.41 0.61
CA CYS A 201 -6.90 -0.29 -0.27
C CYS A 201 -7.82 -1.15 0.58
N GLY A 202 -9.05 -0.68 0.82
CA GLY A 202 -9.95 -1.34 1.75
C GLY A 202 -11.29 -0.63 1.93
N PRO A 203 -12.13 -1.13 2.87
CA PRO A 203 -13.45 -0.57 3.15
C PRO A 203 -13.38 0.87 3.69
N VAL A 204 -14.14 1.79 3.10
CA VAL A 204 -14.11 3.21 3.50
C VAL A 204 -15.02 3.54 4.66
N ASN A 205 -16.18 2.89 4.77
CA ASN A 205 -17.04 3.05 5.94
C ASN A 205 -16.52 2.20 7.11
N SER A 206 -15.41 2.67 7.69
CA SER A 206 -14.63 1.91 8.66
C SER A 206 -13.77 2.83 9.53
N ILE A 207 -13.16 2.29 10.58
CA ILE A 207 -12.03 2.93 11.24
C ILE A 207 -10.76 2.24 10.76
N ILE A 208 -10.05 2.90 9.85
CA ILE A 208 -8.83 2.40 9.21
C ILE A 208 -8.94 0.94 8.69
N GLY A 209 -10.09 0.61 8.07
CA GLY A 209 -10.37 -0.71 7.50
C GLY A 209 -11.07 -1.69 8.44
N ARG A 210 -11.31 -1.33 9.71
CA ARG A 210 -11.97 -2.16 10.72
C ARG A 210 -13.40 -1.71 10.97
N ALA A 211 -14.26 -2.63 11.41
CA ALA A 211 -15.64 -2.33 11.78
C ALA A 211 -15.71 -1.26 12.87
N VAL A 212 -16.64 -0.32 12.70
CA VAL A 212 -16.72 0.90 13.53
C VAL A 212 -17.05 0.58 14.97
N GLU A 213 -18.14 -0.19 15.20
CA GLU A 213 -18.70 -0.46 16.52
C GLU A 213 -17.68 -0.99 17.54
N PRO A 214 -16.93 -2.08 17.27
CA PRO A 214 -15.99 -2.64 18.23
C PRO A 214 -14.87 -1.68 18.60
N ILE A 215 -14.42 -0.86 17.66
CA ILE A 215 -13.33 0.11 17.89
C ILE A 215 -13.84 1.27 18.76
N VAL A 216 -15.02 1.81 18.45
CA VAL A 216 -15.63 2.88 19.27
C VAL A 216 -15.85 2.39 20.70
N GLN A 217 -16.41 1.18 20.87
CA GLN A 217 -16.60 0.59 22.20
C GLN A 217 -15.27 0.35 22.94
N ARG A 218 -14.22 -0.03 22.23
CA ARG A 218 -12.87 -0.15 22.82
C ARG A 218 -12.36 1.19 23.35
N PHE A 219 -12.55 2.28 22.60
CA PHE A 219 -12.13 3.61 23.06
C PHE A 219 -12.96 4.13 24.23
N ILE A 220 -14.26 3.80 24.29
CA ILE A 220 -15.14 4.21 25.38
C ILE A 220 -14.86 3.40 26.66
N SER A 221 -14.78 2.08 26.55
CA SER A 221 -14.72 1.16 27.71
C SER A 221 -13.31 0.79 28.14
N ASN A 222 -12.32 0.97 27.26
CA ASN A 222 -10.95 0.48 27.40
C ASN A 222 -10.83 -1.05 27.61
N LEU A 223 -11.89 -1.82 27.29
CA LEU A 223 -11.90 -3.28 27.39
C LEU A 223 -11.33 -3.91 26.10
N PRO A 224 -10.68 -5.09 26.18
CA PRO A 224 -10.24 -5.82 24.99
C PRO A 224 -11.42 -6.12 24.05
N ALA A 225 -11.22 -5.95 22.74
CA ALA A 225 -12.20 -6.25 21.71
C ALA A 225 -11.51 -6.83 20.49
N GLN A 226 -12.24 -7.62 19.69
CA GLN A 226 -11.81 -8.04 18.37
C GLN A 226 -12.17 -6.96 17.35
N PHE A 227 -11.28 -6.73 16.40
CA PHE A 227 -11.45 -5.73 15.34
C PHE A 227 -11.58 -6.41 13.98
N PRO A 228 -12.77 -6.91 13.59
CA PRO A 228 -12.97 -7.52 12.29
C PRO A 228 -12.77 -6.49 11.17
N VAL A 229 -12.35 -6.96 9.99
CA VAL A 229 -12.31 -6.13 8.80
C VAL A 229 -13.73 -5.66 8.47
N ALA A 230 -13.88 -4.38 8.14
CA ALA A 230 -15.18 -3.82 7.75
C ALA A 230 -15.63 -4.35 6.38
N THR A 231 -16.92 -4.19 6.10
CA THR A 231 -17.55 -4.52 4.81
C THR A 231 -18.08 -3.27 4.12
N GLY A 232 -18.58 -3.40 2.89
CA GLY A 232 -19.20 -2.31 2.14
C GLY A 232 -18.31 -1.75 1.04
N GLU A 233 -18.45 -0.46 0.73
CA GLU A 233 -17.72 0.21 -0.32
C GLU A 233 -16.20 0.13 -0.07
N VAL A 234 -15.46 -0.27 -1.12
CA VAL A 234 -14.00 -0.39 -1.08
C VAL A 234 -13.37 0.63 -2.03
N ARG A 235 -12.32 1.29 -1.58
CA ARG A 235 -11.54 2.17 -2.44
C ARG A 235 -10.08 1.71 -2.51
N LEU A 236 -9.45 2.00 -3.65
CA LEU A 236 -8.02 1.79 -3.88
C LEU A 236 -7.35 3.16 -3.81
N ARG A 237 -6.49 3.34 -2.81
CA ARG A 237 -5.74 4.57 -2.61
C ARG A 237 -4.26 4.33 -2.79
N GLY A 238 -3.57 5.37 -3.27
CA GLY A 238 -2.16 5.28 -3.58
C GLY A 238 -1.64 6.52 -4.28
N ALA A 239 -0.53 6.36 -5.00
CA ALA A 239 0.07 7.40 -5.81
C ALA A 239 0.46 6.87 -7.20
N LEU A 240 0.33 7.73 -8.20
CA LEU A 240 0.90 7.56 -9.52
C LEU A 240 2.12 8.47 -9.62
N VAL A 241 3.28 7.91 -9.99
CA VAL A 241 4.53 8.65 -10.13
C VAL A 241 5.07 8.45 -11.55
N GLU A 242 5.25 9.56 -12.26
CA GLU A 242 5.90 9.57 -13.57
C GLU A 242 7.38 9.95 -13.40
N ILE A 243 8.28 9.13 -13.92
CA ILE A 243 9.72 9.22 -13.71
C ILE A 243 10.43 9.26 -15.05
N ASP A 244 11.42 10.14 -15.17
CA ASP A 244 12.42 10.07 -16.24
C ASP A 244 13.36 8.88 -15.93
N GLU A 245 13.25 7.82 -16.72
CA GLU A 245 14.00 6.57 -16.55
C GLU A 245 15.52 6.75 -16.71
N THR A 246 15.94 7.78 -17.40
CA THR A 246 17.36 8.07 -17.64
C THR A 246 18.01 8.70 -16.42
N THR A 247 17.31 9.67 -15.80
CA THR A 247 17.84 10.44 -14.66
C THR A 247 17.38 9.92 -13.31
N GLY A 248 16.30 9.13 -13.28
CA GLY A 248 15.61 8.71 -12.08
C GLY A 248 14.81 9.82 -11.38
N ARG A 249 14.65 10.98 -11.98
CA ARG A 249 13.90 12.09 -11.41
C ARG A 249 12.40 11.92 -11.64
N ALA A 250 11.62 12.13 -10.60
CA ALA A 250 10.18 12.25 -10.75
C ALA A 250 9.82 13.53 -11.49
N LEU A 251 8.94 13.39 -12.46
CA LEU A 251 8.38 14.48 -13.27
C LEU A 251 7.02 14.91 -12.74
N ARG A 252 6.25 13.95 -12.21
CA ARG A 252 4.92 14.17 -11.66
C ARG A 252 4.61 13.18 -10.57
N ILE A 253 3.81 13.60 -9.60
CA ILE A 253 3.12 12.74 -8.64
C ILE A 253 1.67 13.17 -8.54
N SER A 254 0.77 12.21 -8.47
CA SER A 254 -0.65 12.44 -8.20
C SER A 254 -1.20 11.33 -7.32
N ARG A 255 -2.16 11.68 -6.45
CA ARG A 255 -2.88 10.68 -5.65
C ARG A 255 -3.84 9.88 -6.51
N ILE A 256 -4.01 8.61 -6.15
CA ILE A 256 -5.06 7.72 -6.66
C ILE A 256 -6.09 7.51 -5.55
N ASP A 257 -7.37 7.66 -5.89
CA ASP A 257 -8.50 7.30 -5.03
C ASP A 257 -9.64 6.79 -5.92
N GLU A 258 -9.61 5.48 -6.22
CA GLU A 258 -10.50 4.80 -7.15
C GLU A 258 -11.47 3.89 -6.41
N ALA A 259 -12.76 3.92 -6.79
CA ALA A 259 -13.71 2.95 -6.27
C ALA A 259 -13.40 1.54 -6.82
N ALA A 260 -13.48 0.51 -6.00
CA ALA A 260 -13.62 -0.83 -6.51
C ALA A 260 -14.95 -0.91 -7.29
N ALA A 261 -14.96 -1.59 -8.45
CA ALA A 261 -16.23 -1.87 -9.10
C ALA A 261 -17.11 -2.62 -8.11
N SER A 262 -18.35 -2.15 -7.88
CA SER A 262 -19.31 -2.85 -7.06
C SER A 262 -19.47 -4.26 -7.63
N SER A 263 -19.21 -5.28 -6.83
CA SER A 263 -19.59 -6.66 -7.16
C SER A 263 -21.11 -6.73 -7.22
N GLY A 264 -21.68 -6.50 -8.43
CA GLY A 264 -23.06 -6.80 -8.75
C GLY A 264 -24.12 -5.88 -8.12
N GLU A 265 -24.37 -4.72 -8.70
CA GLU A 265 -25.75 -4.29 -8.91
C GLU A 265 -26.30 -5.12 -10.08
N SER A 266 -26.73 -6.36 -9.81
CA SER A 266 -27.73 -7.01 -10.64
C SER A 266 -29.02 -6.18 -10.51
N GLN A 267 -29.42 -5.60 -11.60
CA GLN A 267 -30.71 -4.93 -11.82
C GLN A 267 -31.82 -5.63 -11.04
N SER A 268 -32.33 -4.96 -10.01
CA SER A 268 -33.66 -5.13 -9.46
C SER A 268 -34.24 -3.75 -9.15
N GLU A 269 -34.17 -2.85 -10.14
CA GLU A 269 -35.15 -1.78 -10.27
C GLU A 269 -36.36 -2.37 -11.00
N GLY A 270 -37.38 -2.72 -10.26
CA GLY A 270 -38.63 -3.18 -10.81
C GLY A 270 -39.37 -4.05 -9.83
N THR A 271 -40.02 -3.47 -8.82
CA THR A 271 -41.32 -3.89 -8.27
C THR A 271 -41.52 -3.35 -6.84
N LEU A 272 -41.57 -2.04 -6.66
CA LEU A 272 -42.11 -1.45 -5.43
C LEU A 272 -43.10 -0.28 -5.69
N GLU A 273 -43.60 -0.11 -6.93
CA GLU A 273 -44.61 0.91 -7.21
C GLU A 273 -46.06 0.36 -7.31
N ASN A 274 -46.31 -0.93 -7.09
CA ASN A 274 -47.63 -1.51 -7.26
C ASN A 274 -48.34 -1.97 -5.98
N GLU A 275 -47.78 -1.80 -4.79
CA GLU A 275 -48.50 -2.16 -3.56
C GLU A 275 -49.22 -0.99 -2.86
N TYR A 276 -49.01 0.25 -3.27
CA TYR A 276 -49.70 1.41 -2.65
C TYR A 276 -50.97 1.87 -3.32
N LYS A 277 -51.42 1.19 -4.39
CA LYS A 277 -52.68 1.55 -5.11
C LYS A 277 -53.88 0.68 -4.82
N ASN A 278 -53.76 -0.41 -4.08
CA ASN A 278 -54.87 -1.33 -3.81
C ASN A 278 -55.52 -1.19 -2.43
N GLU A 279 -55.16 -0.24 -1.59
CA GLU A 279 -55.81 -0.02 -0.28
C GLU A 279 -56.74 1.19 -0.22
N GLN A 280 -56.99 1.87 -1.33
CA GLN A 280 -57.95 3.01 -1.34
C GLN A 280 -59.27 2.79 -2.14
N GLU A 281 -59.54 1.57 -2.62
CA GLU A 281 -60.80 1.29 -3.31
C GLU A 281 -61.72 0.27 -2.60
N ASN A 282 -61.45 -0.12 -1.35
CA ASN A 282 -62.41 -0.92 -0.56
C ASN A 282 -62.40 -0.46 0.90
N GLY A 283 -63.09 0.65 1.16
CA GLY A 283 -63.37 1.11 2.51
C GLY A 283 -64.36 2.25 2.47
#